data_fd321d24a65b8f317c8843954a631631
#
_entry.id   fd321d24a65b8f317c8843954a631631
#
_cell.length_a   1.000
_cell.length_b   1.000
_cell.length_c   1.000
_cell.angle_alpha   90.00
_cell.angle_beta   90.00
_cell.angle_gamma   90.00
#
_symmetry.space_group_name_H-M   'P 1'
#
loop_
_entity.id
_entity.type
_entity.pdbx_description
1 polymer ?
#
loop_
_entity_poly.entity_id
_entity_poly.type
_entity_poly.pdbx_seq_one_letter_code
_entity_poly.pdbx_strand_id
1 'polypeptide(L)'
;MLARLIEFSFGRDLHPLWVARFAYGALLVAFLLLALLGISPIVAAVFALMFGGANGLTTIARGAVPLALFGASGYGRLMGRLAAPFLIVQSAAPLVMAFVVERASDAAALALAAAFAAVAFICAILIRRPI
;
A
#
# COMPACT_ATOMS: atom_id res chain seq x y z
N MET A 1 15.17 7.26 -3.97
CA MET A 1 15.74 7.52 -5.30
C MET A 1 15.81 6.28 -6.17
N LEU A 2 16.29 5.14 -5.70
CA LEU A 2 16.35 3.88 -6.46
C LEU A 2 14.99 3.39 -6.98
N ALA A 3 13.92 3.50 -6.21
CA ALA A 3 12.58 3.11 -6.64
C ALA A 3 12.08 3.90 -7.87
N ARG A 4 12.43 5.18 -7.98
CA ARG A 4 12.11 6.01 -9.15
C ARG A 4 12.90 5.62 -10.41
N LEU A 5 14.16 5.16 -10.24
CA LEU A 5 14.97 4.67 -11.35
C LEU A 5 14.46 3.33 -11.89
N ILE A 6 14.04 2.44 -11.02
CA ILE A 6 13.43 1.15 -11.39
C ILE A 6 12.09 1.38 -12.11
N GLU A 7 11.32 2.36 -11.67
CA GLU A 7 10.05 2.75 -12.30
C GLU A 7 10.26 3.32 -13.71
N PHE A 8 11.30 4.14 -13.92
CA PHE A 8 11.62 4.70 -15.24
C PHE A 8 12.05 3.62 -16.24
N SER A 9 12.67 2.53 -15.76
CA SER A 9 13.13 1.43 -16.62
C SER A 9 12.06 0.39 -16.93
N PHE A 10 11.13 0.12 -16.00
CA PHE A 10 10.13 -0.95 -16.13
C PHE A 10 8.68 -0.46 -16.23
N GLY A 11 8.39 0.78 -15.86
CA GLY A 11 7.02 1.28 -15.68
C GLY A 11 6.38 1.93 -16.90
N ARG A 12 7.11 2.15 -18.00
CA ARG A 12 6.59 2.91 -19.17
C ARG A 12 5.44 2.20 -19.88
N ASP A 13 5.39 0.87 -19.81
CA ASP A 13 4.41 0.05 -20.53
C ASP A 13 3.41 -0.66 -19.60
N LEU A 14 3.58 -0.58 -18.27
CA LEU A 14 2.69 -1.23 -17.33
C LEU A 14 1.50 -0.33 -16.97
N HIS A 15 0.30 -0.86 -17.16
CA HIS A 15 -0.91 -0.16 -16.75
C HIS A 15 -0.88 0.10 -15.23
N PRO A 16 -1.25 1.32 -14.74
CA PRO A 16 -1.17 1.68 -13.32
C PRO A 16 -1.86 0.71 -12.35
N LEU A 17 -2.90 0.00 -12.81
CA LEU A 17 -3.57 -1.05 -12.01
C LEU A 17 -2.66 -2.24 -11.70
N TRP A 18 -1.75 -2.61 -12.60
CA TRP A 18 -0.79 -3.69 -12.35
C TRP A 18 0.24 -3.27 -11.30
N VAL A 19 0.71 -2.02 -11.37
CA VAL A 19 1.62 -1.45 -10.38
C VAL A 19 0.96 -1.43 -8.99
N ALA A 20 -0.32 -1.01 -8.92
CA ALA A 20 -1.07 -1.02 -7.68
C ALA A 20 -1.22 -2.44 -7.11
N ARG A 21 -1.61 -3.42 -7.93
CA ARG A 21 -1.76 -4.83 -7.51
C ARG A 21 -0.45 -5.41 -7.00
N PHE A 22 0.65 -5.16 -7.71
CA PHE A 22 1.97 -5.61 -7.29
C PHE A 22 2.38 -4.96 -5.97
N ALA A 23 2.19 -3.65 -5.81
CA ALA A 23 2.54 -2.93 -4.60
C ALA A 23 1.75 -3.43 -3.37
N TYR A 24 0.44 -3.57 -3.48
CA TYR A 24 -0.38 -4.09 -2.38
C TYR A 24 -0.11 -5.57 -2.09
N GLY A 25 0.19 -6.37 -3.12
CA GLY A 25 0.61 -7.76 -2.96
C GLY A 25 1.94 -7.87 -2.23
N ALA A 26 2.93 -7.06 -2.60
CA ALA A 26 4.23 -7.02 -1.92
C ALA A 26 4.11 -6.58 -0.46
N LEU A 27 3.22 -5.61 -0.17
CA LEU A 27 2.90 -5.19 1.19
C LEU A 27 2.32 -6.34 2.02
N LEU A 28 1.35 -7.07 1.48
CA LEU A 28 0.75 -8.22 2.14
C LEU A 28 1.79 -9.30 2.43
N VAL A 29 2.63 -9.64 1.44
CA VAL A 29 3.70 -10.62 1.61
C VAL A 29 4.70 -10.17 2.67
N ALA A 30 5.06 -8.88 2.72
CA ALA A 30 5.97 -8.35 3.73
C ALA A 30 5.42 -8.55 5.16
N PHE A 31 4.14 -8.24 5.39
CA PHE A 31 3.51 -8.47 6.68
C PHE A 31 3.39 -9.95 7.04
N LEU A 32 3.06 -10.81 6.06
CA LEU A 32 2.98 -12.25 6.28
C LEU A 32 4.35 -12.86 6.61
N LEU A 33 5.42 -12.42 5.93
CA LEU A 33 6.78 -12.85 6.24
C LEU A 33 7.15 -12.51 7.68
N LEU A 34 6.86 -11.30 8.12
CA LEU A 34 7.15 -10.86 9.48
C LEU A 34 6.33 -11.67 10.52
N ALA A 35 5.06 -11.94 10.20
CA ALA A 35 4.16 -12.70 11.08
C ALA A 35 4.56 -14.18 11.21
N LEU A 36 5.05 -14.80 10.13
CA LEU A 36 5.36 -16.23 10.09
C LEU A 36 6.78 -16.55 10.56
N LEU A 37 7.76 -15.69 10.21
CA LEU A 37 9.17 -15.94 10.50
C LEU A 37 9.65 -15.28 11.80
N GLY A 38 8.82 -14.43 12.39
CA GLY A 38 9.18 -13.68 13.59
C GLY A 38 10.19 -12.56 13.32
N ILE A 39 10.66 -11.92 14.39
CA ILE A 39 11.58 -10.79 14.31
C ILE A 39 13.02 -11.29 14.42
N SER A 40 13.73 -11.31 13.29
CA SER A 40 15.17 -11.46 13.25
C SER A 40 15.78 -10.31 12.44
N PRO A 41 17.09 -9.99 12.60
CA PRO A 41 17.69 -8.89 11.85
C PRO A 41 17.58 -9.05 10.33
N ILE A 42 17.66 -10.26 9.82
CA ILE A 42 17.54 -10.58 8.40
C ILE A 42 16.08 -10.37 7.94
N VAL A 43 15.11 -10.91 8.68
CA VAL A 43 13.68 -10.76 8.38
C VAL A 43 13.27 -9.28 8.44
N ALA A 44 13.76 -8.53 9.43
CA ALA A 44 13.53 -7.11 9.55
C ALA A 44 14.10 -6.32 8.37
N ALA A 45 15.29 -6.65 7.89
CA ALA A 45 15.89 -6.01 6.72
C ALA A 45 15.09 -6.31 5.44
N VAL A 46 14.70 -7.56 5.22
CA VAL A 46 13.86 -7.96 4.07
C VAL A 46 12.51 -7.27 4.13
N PHE A 47 11.87 -7.26 5.30
CA PHE A 47 10.61 -6.54 5.52
C PHE A 47 10.75 -5.05 5.19
N ALA A 48 11.79 -4.38 5.69
CA ALA A 48 12.01 -2.95 5.46
C ALA A 48 12.19 -2.62 3.97
N LEU A 49 12.92 -3.46 3.23
CA LEU A 49 13.11 -3.30 1.79
C LEU A 49 11.80 -3.52 1.03
N MET A 50 11.07 -4.57 1.32
CA MET A 50 9.78 -4.87 0.67
C MET A 50 8.73 -3.81 1.01
N PHE A 51 8.61 -3.45 2.28
CA PHE A 51 7.67 -2.44 2.75
C PHE A 51 7.98 -1.06 2.15
N GLY A 52 9.25 -0.64 2.19
CA GLY A 52 9.69 0.64 1.63
C GLY A 52 9.46 0.72 0.12
N GLY A 53 9.81 -0.34 -0.62
CA GLY A 53 9.58 -0.44 -2.06
C GLY A 53 8.09 -0.41 -2.41
N ALA A 54 7.29 -1.25 -1.75
CA ALA A 54 5.84 -1.30 -1.94
C ALA A 54 5.16 0.03 -1.60
N ASN A 55 5.55 0.67 -0.50
CA ASN A 55 5.01 1.97 -0.10
C ASN A 55 5.36 3.09 -1.11
N GLY A 56 6.57 3.05 -1.67
CA GLY A 56 6.94 3.94 -2.79
C GLY A 56 6.04 3.75 -4.00
N LEU A 57 5.80 2.52 -4.42
CA LEU A 57 4.91 2.19 -5.54
C LEU A 57 3.45 2.57 -5.27
N THR A 58 2.93 2.37 -4.05
CA THR A 58 1.56 2.77 -3.70
C THR A 58 1.37 4.28 -3.78
N THR A 59 2.39 5.06 -3.46
CA THR A 59 2.34 6.53 -3.57
C THR A 59 2.13 6.96 -5.02
N ILE A 60 2.81 6.31 -5.95
CA ILE A 60 2.68 6.57 -7.40
C ILE A 60 1.32 6.06 -7.90
N ALA A 61 0.95 4.83 -7.56
CA ALA A 61 -0.31 4.23 -7.97
C ALA A 61 -1.52 5.07 -7.52
N ARG A 62 -1.45 5.70 -6.34
CA ARG A 62 -2.50 6.57 -5.81
C ARG A 62 -2.82 7.77 -6.72
N GLY A 63 -1.83 8.33 -7.39
CA GLY A 63 -2.04 9.37 -8.40
C GLY A 63 -2.39 8.80 -9.78
N ALA A 64 -1.66 7.80 -10.22
CA ALA A 64 -1.76 7.27 -11.58
C ALA A 64 -3.06 6.48 -11.85
N VAL A 65 -3.55 5.69 -10.88
CA VAL A 65 -4.76 4.87 -11.06
C VAL A 65 -6.01 5.72 -11.28
N PRO A 66 -6.33 6.74 -10.45
CA PRO A 66 -7.49 7.59 -10.71
C PRO A 66 -7.38 8.34 -12.04
N LEU A 67 -6.18 8.79 -12.42
CA LEU A 67 -5.95 9.45 -13.70
C LEU A 67 -6.21 8.51 -14.89
N ALA A 68 -5.76 7.26 -14.79
CA ALA A 68 -5.96 6.26 -15.84
C ALA A 68 -7.42 5.79 -15.97
N LEU A 69 -8.19 5.79 -14.87
CA LEU A 69 -9.58 5.32 -14.85
C LEU A 69 -10.59 6.42 -15.21
N PHE A 70 -10.35 7.66 -14.77
CA PHE A 70 -11.31 8.75 -14.88
C PHE A 70 -10.85 9.89 -15.80
N GLY A 71 -9.64 9.82 -16.31
CA GLY A 71 -9.06 10.84 -17.18
C GLY A 71 -8.66 12.12 -16.44
N ALA A 72 -8.19 13.10 -17.22
CA ALA A 72 -7.69 14.37 -16.67
C ALA A 72 -8.81 15.36 -16.31
N SER A 73 -10.01 15.21 -16.91
CA SER A 73 -11.12 16.11 -16.66
C SER A 73 -11.65 15.96 -15.23
N GLY A 74 -11.57 17.02 -14.44
CA GLY A 74 -12.01 17.01 -13.04
C GLY A 74 -11.10 16.25 -12.07
N TYR A 75 -9.91 15.83 -12.49
CA TYR A 75 -8.96 15.06 -11.70
C TYR A 75 -8.67 15.69 -10.33
N GLY A 76 -8.44 17.00 -10.26
CA GLY A 76 -8.18 17.69 -8.99
C GLY A 76 -9.35 17.57 -8.00
N ARG A 77 -10.59 17.67 -8.48
CA ARG A 77 -11.79 17.51 -7.65
C ARG A 77 -11.95 16.07 -7.15
N LEU A 78 -11.65 15.09 -8.01
CA LEU A 78 -11.66 13.67 -7.65
C LEU A 78 -10.61 13.37 -6.59
N MET A 79 -9.38 13.83 -6.80
CA MET A 79 -8.29 13.63 -5.86
C MET A 79 -8.56 14.28 -4.51
N GLY A 80 -9.16 15.49 -4.48
CA GLY A 80 -9.58 16.15 -3.23
C GLY A 80 -10.60 15.32 -2.45
N ARG A 81 -11.57 14.73 -3.14
CA ARG A 81 -12.59 13.86 -2.50
C ARG A 81 -12.00 12.54 -1.98
N LEU A 82 -11.03 11.97 -2.68
CA LEU A 82 -10.34 10.75 -2.25
C LEU A 82 -9.34 11.02 -1.13
N ALA A 83 -8.72 12.20 -1.12
CA ALA A 83 -7.75 12.59 -0.10
C ALA A 83 -8.37 12.77 1.28
N ALA A 84 -9.58 13.32 1.37
CA ALA A 84 -10.21 13.62 2.65
C ALA A 84 -10.37 12.38 3.57
N PRO A 85 -11.05 11.28 3.15
CA PRO A 85 -11.17 10.08 3.98
C PRO A 85 -9.81 9.43 4.24
N PHE A 86 -8.90 9.47 3.27
CA PHE A 86 -7.55 8.93 3.42
C PHE A 86 -6.77 9.66 4.53
N LEU A 87 -6.78 10.99 4.56
CA LEU A 87 -6.07 11.77 5.57
C LEU A 87 -6.66 11.56 6.96
N ILE A 88 -7.99 11.41 7.09
CA ILE A 88 -8.65 11.10 8.36
C ILE A 88 -8.17 9.75 8.88
N VAL A 89 -8.21 8.71 8.06
CA VAL A 89 -7.74 7.37 8.45
C VAL A 89 -6.25 7.38 8.76
N GLN A 90 -5.44 8.06 7.97
CA GLN A 90 -4.00 8.17 8.19
C GLN A 90 -3.66 8.87 9.51
N SER A 91 -4.39 9.91 9.89
CA SER A 91 -4.16 10.60 11.17
C SER A 91 -4.61 9.78 12.38
N ALA A 92 -5.65 8.96 12.24
CA ALA A 92 -6.14 8.08 13.29
C ALA A 92 -5.31 6.78 13.44
N ALA A 93 -4.65 6.33 12.38
CA ALA A 93 -3.94 5.05 12.36
C ALA A 93 -2.90 4.87 13.48
N PRO A 94 -2.02 5.84 13.81
CA PRO A 94 -1.06 5.69 14.89
C PRO A 94 -1.74 5.51 16.26
N LEU A 95 -2.85 6.21 16.48
CA LEU A 95 -3.61 6.12 17.74
C LEU A 95 -4.25 4.74 17.90
N VAL A 96 -4.86 4.23 16.84
CA VAL A 96 -5.46 2.88 16.81
C VAL A 96 -4.39 1.82 17.04
N MET A 97 -3.24 1.94 16.37
CA MET A 97 -2.16 0.97 16.52
C MET A 97 -1.54 1.00 17.92
N ALA A 98 -1.32 2.18 18.51
CA ALA A 98 -0.86 2.31 19.89
C ALA A 98 -1.83 1.65 20.86
N PHE A 99 -3.13 1.90 20.72
CA PHE A 99 -4.17 1.29 21.55
C PHE A 99 -4.17 -0.25 21.43
N VAL A 100 -4.01 -0.79 20.22
CA VAL A 100 -3.96 -2.25 20.01
C VAL A 100 -2.72 -2.87 20.64
N VAL A 101 -1.55 -2.23 20.51
CA VAL A 101 -0.31 -2.69 21.15
C VAL A 101 -0.44 -2.69 22.67
N GLU A 102 -0.97 -1.61 23.26
CA GLU A 102 -1.11 -1.47 24.72
C GLU A 102 -2.14 -2.42 25.33
N ARG A 103 -3.23 -2.71 24.60
CA ARG A 103 -4.36 -3.47 25.13
C ARG A 103 -4.36 -4.95 24.76
N ALA A 104 -3.69 -5.30 23.67
CA ALA A 104 -3.66 -6.68 23.18
C ALA A 104 -2.23 -7.23 23.12
N SER A 105 -1.51 -6.99 22.03
CA SER A 105 -0.12 -7.41 21.86
C SER A 105 0.46 -6.86 20.55
N ASP A 106 1.79 -6.93 20.40
CA ASP A 106 2.48 -6.64 19.15
C ASP A 106 2.01 -7.58 18.02
N ALA A 107 1.75 -8.85 18.35
CA ALA A 107 1.24 -9.82 17.39
C ALA A 107 -0.18 -9.45 16.89
N ALA A 108 -1.04 -8.92 17.75
CA ALA A 108 -2.36 -8.46 17.35
C ALA A 108 -2.27 -7.22 16.45
N ALA A 109 -1.36 -6.30 16.75
CA ALA A 109 -1.11 -5.14 15.88
C ALA A 109 -0.59 -5.55 14.49
N LEU A 110 0.32 -6.52 14.44
CA LEU A 110 0.83 -7.08 13.20
C LEU A 110 -0.26 -7.80 12.39
N ALA A 111 -1.11 -8.58 13.06
CA ALA A 111 -2.25 -9.25 12.43
C ALA A 111 -3.25 -8.24 11.86
N LEU A 112 -3.52 -7.16 12.57
CA LEU A 112 -4.38 -6.07 12.10
C LEU A 112 -3.79 -5.37 10.86
N ALA A 113 -2.49 -5.09 10.87
CA ALA A 113 -1.81 -4.49 9.72
C ALA A 113 -1.83 -5.42 8.50
N ALA A 114 -1.61 -6.73 8.70
CA ALA A 114 -1.73 -7.74 7.66
C ALA A 114 -3.15 -7.85 7.10
N ALA A 115 -4.18 -7.77 7.96
CA ALA A 115 -5.57 -7.77 7.55
C ALA A 115 -5.91 -6.55 6.67
N PHE A 116 -5.46 -5.35 7.05
CA PHE A 116 -5.64 -4.16 6.22
C PHE A 116 -4.91 -4.27 4.88
N ALA A 117 -3.69 -4.82 4.86
CA ALA A 117 -2.96 -5.07 3.62
C ALA A 117 -3.70 -6.07 2.71
N ALA A 118 -4.30 -7.13 3.29
CA ALA A 118 -5.11 -8.10 2.56
C ALA A 118 -6.36 -7.45 1.94
N VAL A 119 -7.08 -6.63 2.71
CA VAL A 119 -8.24 -5.89 2.21
C VAL A 119 -7.83 -4.94 1.07
N ALA A 120 -6.74 -4.20 1.23
CA ALA A 120 -6.24 -3.30 0.19
C ALA A 120 -5.87 -4.07 -1.09
N PHE A 121 -5.24 -5.24 -0.96
CA PHE A 121 -4.90 -6.10 -2.09
C PHE A 121 -6.15 -6.65 -2.80
N ILE A 122 -7.14 -7.15 -2.05
CA ILE A 122 -8.42 -7.61 -2.60
C ILE A 122 -9.12 -6.47 -3.35
N CYS A 123 -9.19 -5.28 -2.76
CA CYS A 123 -9.76 -4.11 -3.42
C CYS A 123 -9.03 -3.78 -4.73
N ALA A 124 -7.70 -3.85 -4.73
CA ALA A 124 -6.89 -3.59 -5.95
C ALA A 124 -7.13 -4.63 -7.06
N ILE A 125 -7.42 -5.88 -6.70
CA ILE A 125 -7.79 -6.94 -7.65
C ILE A 125 -9.19 -6.71 -8.22
N LEU A 126 -10.15 -6.31 -7.37
CA LEU A 126 -11.54 -6.09 -7.76
C LEU A 126 -11.73 -4.87 -8.67
N ILE A 127 -10.82 -3.89 -8.63
CA ILE A 127 -10.85 -2.77 -9.56
C ILE A 127 -10.57 -3.29 -10.98
N ARG A 128 -11.61 -3.26 -11.81
CA ARG A 128 -11.53 -3.64 -13.23
C ARG A 128 -11.34 -2.40 -14.09
N ARG A 129 -10.74 -2.57 -15.27
CA ARG A 129 -10.70 -1.50 -16.28
C ARG A 129 -12.13 -1.22 -16.74
N PRO A 130 -12.57 0.04 -16.85
CA PRO A 130 -13.74 0.35 -17.65
C PRO A 130 -13.45 -0.08 -19.08
N ILE A 131 -14.37 -0.81 -19.66
CA ILE A 131 -14.34 -1.28 -21.07
C ILE A 131 -14.57 -0.06 -21.96
#